data_bcdef38dcbedcc5c8564487b7df77b09
#
_entry.id   bcdef38dcbedcc5c8564487b7df77b09
#
_cell.length_a   1.000
_cell.length_b   1.000
_cell.length_c   1.000
_cell.angle_alpha   90.00
_cell.angle_beta   90.00
_cell.angle_gamma   90.00
#
_symmetry.space_group_name_H-M   'P 1'
#
loop_
_entity.id
_entity.type
_entity.pdbx_description
1 polymer ?
#
loop_
_entity_poly.entity_id
_entity_poly.type
_entity_poly.pdbx_seq_one_letter_code
_entity_poly.pdbx_strand_id
1 'polypeptide(L)'
;MDNLSVVFAKSIDVSDLREFVSQNSGVWQDAEPSLLQAHFPQNDGGVFLRGIGTQENDVSFLSSEELAAATNALGVPRAILTLDYSKNPTCRESASRIAQLLATKWGGFIVPSD
;
A
#
# COMPACT_ATOMS: atom_id res chain seq x y z
N MET A 1 -11.13 1.24 -10.90
CA MET A 1 -10.26 1.90 -9.92
C MET A 1 -8.81 1.81 -10.35
N ASP A 2 -8.07 2.84 -10.06
CA ASP A 2 -6.63 2.80 -10.24
C ASP A 2 -5.95 2.28 -8.97
N ASN A 3 -4.70 1.91 -9.08
CA ASN A 3 -3.96 1.44 -7.92
C ASN A 3 -2.52 1.96 -7.91
N LEU A 4 -1.91 1.82 -6.75
CA LEU A 4 -0.57 2.30 -6.45
C LEU A 4 -0.02 1.35 -5.39
N SER A 5 1.18 0.86 -5.55
CA SER A 5 1.77 -0.08 -4.61
C SER A 5 2.99 0.50 -3.94
N VAL A 6 3.21 0.09 -2.70
CA VAL A 6 4.44 0.42 -1.97
C VAL A 6 5.10 -0.89 -1.57
N VAL A 7 6.35 -1.04 -1.95
CA VAL A 7 7.14 -2.25 -1.71
C VAL A 7 8.11 -1.98 -0.58
N PHE A 8 8.25 -2.94 0.33
CA PHE A 8 9.12 -2.82 1.51
C PHE A 8 10.11 -3.96 1.57
N ALA A 9 11.30 -3.67 2.04
CA ALA A 9 12.35 -4.68 2.27
C ALA A 9 12.20 -5.40 3.61
N LYS A 10 11.26 -4.98 4.44
CA LYS A 10 10.98 -5.56 5.76
C LYS A 10 9.52 -5.90 5.87
N SER A 11 9.21 -6.89 6.68
CA SER A 11 7.83 -7.19 7.04
C SER A 11 7.27 -6.05 7.89
N ILE A 12 5.99 -5.76 7.70
CA ILE A 12 5.28 -4.72 8.45
C ILE A 12 4.42 -5.41 9.50
N ASP A 13 4.56 -4.97 10.75
CA ASP A 13 3.73 -5.49 11.84
C ASP A 13 2.30 -4.98 11.68
N VAL A 14 1.34 -5.88 11.79
CA VAL A 14 -0.09 -5.58 11.62
C VAL A 14 -0.56 -4.53 12.62
N SER A 15 -0.11 -4.63 13.86
CA SER A 15 -0.47 -3.67 14.91
C SER A 15 0.00 -2.27 14.58
N ASP A 16 1.22 -2.16 14.07
CA ASP A 16 1.78 -0.87 13.67
C ASP A 16 1.03 -0.27 12.48
N LEU A 17 0.64 -1.12 11.54
CA LEU A 17 -0.14 -0.68 10.38
C LEU A 17 -1.53 -0.23 10.80
N ARG A 18 -2.18 -0.95 11.71
CA ARG A 18 -3.48 -0.58 12.25
C ARG A 18 -3.42 0.79 12.94
N GLU A 19 -2.39 1.02 13.71
CA GLU A 19 -2.16 2.32 14.36
C GLU A 19 -1.97 3.43 13.33
N PHE A 20 -1.16 3.17 12.31
CA PHE A 20 -0.97 4.10 11.20
C PHE A 20 -2.28 4.50 10.54
N VAL A 21 -3.13 3.52 10.25
CA VAL A 21 -4.44 3.75 9.64
C VAL A 21 -5.30 4.65 10.52
N SER A 22 -5.35 4.36 11.82
CA SER A 22 -6.13 5.17 12.77
C SER A 22 -5.61 6.59 12.85
N GLN A 23 -4.30 6.78 12.85
CA GLN A 23 -3.68 8.10 12.95
C GLN A 23 -3.89 8.96 11.70
N ASN A 24 -4.23 8.32 10.58
CA ASN A 24 -4.42 9.02 9.30
C ASN A 24 -5.88 9.03 8.87
N SER A 25 -6.80 8.97 9.82
CA SER A 25 -8.24 9.05 9.59
C SER A 25 -8.81 7.90 8.75
N GLY A 26 -8.14 6.77 8.79
CA GLY A 26 -8.61 5.56 8.14
C GLY A 26 -9.45 4.70 9.07
N VAL A 27 -10.20 3.79 8.50
CA VAL A 27 -11.00 2.80 9.22
C VAL A 27 -10.41 1.44 8.92
N TRP A 28 -10.00 0.73 9.98
CA TRP A 28 -9.48 -0.62 9.85
C TRP A 28 -10.65 -1.60 9.74
N GLN A 29 -10.58 -2.46 8.74
CA GLN A 29 -11.58 -3.50 8.55
C GLN A 29 -10.91 -4.85 8.71
N ASP A 30 -11.34 -5.59 9.72
CA ASP A 30 -10.92 -6.97 9.90
C ASP A 30 -11.69 -7.84 8.91
N ALA A 31 -11.16 -7.92 7.71
CA ALA A 31 -11.64 -8.85 6.72
C ALA A 31 -11.03 -10.23 7.00
N GLU A 32 -11.26 -11.18 6.12
CA GLU A 32 -10.68 -12.52 6.28
C GLU A 32 -9.16 -12.45 6.49
N PRO A 33 -8.56 -13.42 7.20
CA PRO A 33 -7.16 -13.37 7.60
C PRO A 33 -6.15 -13.09 6.48
N SER A 34 -6.53 -13.37 5.24
CA SER A 34 -5.67 -13.14 4.08
C SER A 34 -5.86 -11.79 3.41
N LEU A 35 -6.87 -11.03 3.82
CA LEU A 35 -7.24 -9.76 3.20
C LEU A 35 -7.38 -8.69 4.26
N LEU A 36 -6.26 -8.12 4.62
CA LEU A 36 -6.27 -6.98 5.51
C LEU A 36 -6.66 -5.76 4.70
N GLN A 37 -7.72 -5.10 5.13
CA GLN A 37 -8.26 -3.95 4.44
C GLN A 37 -8.43 -2.78 5.39
N ALA A 38 -8.09 -1.61 4.88
CA ALA A 38 -8.40 -0.37 5.54
C ALA A 38 -8.99 0.58 4.52
N HIS A 39 -9.82 1.49 4.97
CA HIS A 39 -10.49 2.45 4.12
C HIS A 39 -10.20 3.86 4.61
N PHE A 40 -9.76 4.70 3.70
CA PHE A 40 -9.57 6.14 3.95
C PHE A 40 -10.67 6.87 3.19
N PRO A 41 -11.78 7.24 3.86
CA PRO A 41 -12.93 7.87 3.19
C PRO A 41 -12.59 9.22 2.58
N GLN A 42 -13.14 9.48 1.39
CA GLN A 42 -13.05 10.76 0.70
C GLN A 42 -14.44 11.16 0.23
N ASN A 43 -14.65 12.44 -0.05
CA ASN A 43 -15.97 12.96 -0.44
C ASN A 43 -16.52 12.30 -1.71
N ASP A 44 -15.65 12.03 -2.68
CA ASP A 44 -16.05 11.48 -3.98
C ASP A 44 -15.54 10.06 -4.21
N GLY A 45 -15.49 9.27 -3.15
CA GLY A 45 -15.01 7.90 -3.24
C GLY A 45 -14.12 7.55 -2.07
N GLY A 46 -13.02 6.87 -2.32
CA GLY A 46 -12.13 6.48 -1.25
C GLY A 46 -10.80 5.91 -1.72
N VAL A 47 -9.93 5.72 -0.75
CA VAL A 47 -8.67 5.01 -0.92
C VAL A 47 -8.76 3.76 -0.06
N PHE A 48 -8.48 2.61 -0.66
CA PHE A 48 -8.58 1.31 0.00
C PHE A 48 -7.20 0.67 0.08
N LEU A 49 -6.77 0.38 1.29
CA LEU A 49 -5.54 -0.34 1.53
C LEU A 49 -5.84 -1.83 1.55
N ARG A 50 -5.16 -2.60 0.75
CA ARG A 50 -5.32 -4.05 0.73
C ARG A 50 -3.98 -4.76 0.68
N GLY A 51 -4.01 -6.01 1.14
CA GLY A 51 -2.88 -6.89 1.04
C GLY A 51 -1.72 -6.46 1.90
N ILE A 52 -1.69 -6.87 3.14
CA ILE A 52 -0.42 -6.84 3.82
C ILE A 52 0.37 -8.00 3.25
N GLY A 53 1.12 -7.69 2.22
CA GLY A 53 1.99 -8.66 1.63
C GLY A 53 3.14 -8.95 2.55
N THR A 54 2.97 -9.93 3.37
CA THR A 54 4.07 -10.52 4.11
C THR A 54 4.55 -11.76 3.40
N GLN A 55 3.95 -12.07 2.26
CA GLN A 55 4.16 -13.31 1.53
C GLN A 55 4.96 -13.06 0.27
N GLU A 56 5.85 -13.96 -0.04
CA GLU A 56 6.69 -13.88 -1.24
C GLU A 56 5.87 -13.82 -2.53
N ASN A 57 4.70 -14.45 -2.54
CA ASN A 57 3.83 -14.48 -3.71
C ASN A 57 3.18 -13.14 -4.03
N ASP A 58 3.18 -12.19 -3.10
CA ASP A 58 2.61 -10.86 -3.37
C ASP A 58 3.44 -10.08 -4.39
N VAL A 59 4.72 -10.39 -4.50
CA VAL A 59 5.57 -9.77 -5.52
C VAL A 59 5.18 -10.17 -6.95
N SER A 60 4.40 -11.24 -7.11
CA SER A 60 3.94 -11.67 -8.43
C SER A 60 3.00 -10.67 -9.11
N PHE A 61 2.43 -9.74 -8.35
CA PHE A 61 1.58 -8.69 -8.91
C PHE A 61 2.38 -7.57 -9.58
N LEU A 62 3.68 -7.52 -9.34
CA LEU A 62 4.54 -6.54 -9.97
C LEU A 62 5.00 -7.04 -11.34
N SER A 63 5.12 -6.12 -12.28
CA SER A 63 5.76 -6.45 -13.56
C SER A 63 7.26 -6.72 -13.31
N SER A 64 7.93 -7.34 -14.28
CA SER A 64 9.36 -7.60 -14.17
C SER A 64 10.16 -6.31 -14.00
N GLU A 65 9.75 -5.24 -14.67
CA GLU A 65 10.39 -3.93 -14.58
C GLU A 65 10.20 -3.31 -13.21
N GLU A 66 8.97 -3.39 -12.69
CA GLU A 66 8.65 -2.87 -11.36
C GLU A 66 9.40 -3.62 -10.28
N LEU A 67 9.44 -4.93 -10.37
CA LEU A 67 10.18 -5.77 -9.43
C LEU A 67 11.68 -5.46 -9.47
N ALA A 68 12.26 -5.30 -10.66
CA ALA A 68 13.66 -4.95 -10.81
C ALA A 68 13.96 -3.59 -10.20
N ALA A 69 13.12 -2.59 -10.44
CA ALA A 69 13.29 -1.26 -9.87
C ALA A 69 13.23 -1.28 -8.34
N ALA A 70 12.26 -1.98 -7.78
CA ALA A 70 12.13 -2.12 -6.33
C ALA A 70 13.33 -2.86 -5.73
N THR A 71 13.77 -3.93 -6.36
CA THR A 71 14.93 -4.71 -5.91
C THR A 71 16.20 -3.88 -5.94
N ASN A 72 16.40 -3.07 -6.97
CA ASN A 72 17.56 -2.18 -7.05
C ASN A 72 17.53 -1.10 -5.96
N ALA A 73 16.34 -0.63 -5.60
CA ALA A 73 16.20 0.42 -4.58
C ALA A 73 16.32 -0.12 -3.15
N LEU A 74 15.76 -1.30 -2.88
CA LEU A 74 15.55 -1.79 -1.52
C LEU A 74 16.26 -3.11 -1.21
N GLY A 75 16.65 -3.86 -2.21
CA GLY A 75 17.01 -5.27 -2.05
C GLY A 75 15.78 -6.16 -2.23
N VAL A 76 15.79 -7.34 -1.62
CA VAL A 76 14.70 -8.32 -1.78
C VAL A 76 13.41 -7.80 -1.15
N PRO A 77 12.33 -7.65 -1.92
CA PRO A 77 11.04 -7.23 -1.36
C PRO A 77 10.47 -8.27 -0.39
N ARG A 78 9.92 -7.78 0.72
CA ARG A 78 9.34 -8.63 1.76
C ARG A 78 7.89 -8.34 2.06
N ALA A 79 7.40 -7.16 1.69
CA ALA A 79 6.01 -6.79 1.87
C ALA A 79 5.58 -5.85 0.78
N ILE A 80 4.31 -5.91 0.41
CA ILE A 80 3.70 -5.01 -0.55
C ILE A 80 2.35 -4.58 0.00
N LEU A 81 2.12 -3.28 -0.02
CA LEU A 81 0.81 -2.70 0.28
C LEU A 81 0.28 -2.05 -0.98
N THR A 82 -0.94 -2.34 -1.33
CA THR A 82 -1.58 -1.77 -2.50
C THR A 82 -2.72 -0.84 -2.08
N LEU A 83 -2.72 0.34 -2.67
CA LEU A 83 -3.76 1.33 -2.47
C LEU A 83 -4.60 1.40 -3.74
N ASP A 84 -5.86 0.99 -3.64
CA ASP A 84 -6.83 1.17 -4.72
C ASP A 84 -7.56 2.47 -4.46
N TYR A 85 -7.78 3.27 -5.48
CA TYR A 85 -8.44 4.56 -5.30
C TYR A 85 -9.38 4.87 -6.46
N SER A 86 -10.42 5.65 -6.14
CA SER A 86 -11.39 6.09 -7.13
C SER A 86 -10.72 7.01 -8.15
N LYS A 87 -11.13 6.90 -9.41
CA LYS A 87 -10.55 7.67 -10.51
C LYS A 87 -10.98 9.13 -10.47
N ASN A 88 -10.46 9.87 -9.53
CA ASN A 88 -10.63 11.32 -9.49
C ASN A 88 -9.38 11.95 -8.86
N PRO A 89 -9.13 13.25 -9.13
CA PRO A 89 -7.92 13.90 -8.64
C PRO A 89 -7.77 13.88 -7.13
N THR A 90 -8.86 14.03 -6.38
CA THR A 90 -8.85 14.07 -4.92
C THR A 90 -8.37 12.73 -4.35
N CYS A 91 -8.94 11.62 -4.82
CA CYS A 91 -8.54 10.29 -4.36
C CYS A 91 -7.12 9.95 -4.79
N ARG A 92 -6.73 10.36 -5.98
CA ARG A 92 -5.36 10.15 -6.47
C ARG A 92 -4.34 10.86 -5.59
N GLU A 93 -4.59 12.11 -5.22
CA GLU A 93 -3.72 12.86 -4.32
C GLU A 93 -3.65 12.21 -2.94
N SER A 94 -4.79 11.79 -2.42
CA SER A 94 -4.84 11.11 -1.12
C SER A 94 -4.07 9.80 -1.14
N ALA A 95 -4.22 9.00 -2.18
CA ALA A 95 -3.47 7.75 -2.33
C ALA A 95 -1.97 8.01 -2.40
N SER A 96 -1.54 9.01 -3.17
CA SER A 96 -0.12 9.38 -3.26
C SER A 96 0.42 9.84 -1.92
N ARG A 97 -0.35 10.63 -1.17
CA ARG A 97 0.06 11.11 0.15
C ARG A 97 0.20 9.94 1.13
N ILE A 98 -0.76 9.04 1.14
CA ILE A 98 -0.71 7.87 2.01
C ILE A 98 0.48 6.98 1.64
N ALA A 99 0.73 6.77 0.35
CA ALA A 99 1.87 6.00 -0.11
C ALA A 99 3.20 6.63 0.35
N GLN A 100 3.32 7.95 0.27
CA GLN A 100 4.51 8.68 0.73
C GLN A 100 4.71 8.49 2.24
N LEU A 101 3.64 8.58 3.02
CA LEU A 101 3.71 8.38 4.46
C LEU A 101 4.13 6.95 4.81
N LEU A 102 3.58 5.96 4.12
CA LEU A 102 3.97 4.56 4.29
C LEU A 102 5.44 4.35 3.95
N ALA A 103 5.87 4.87 2.80
CA ALA A 103 7.24 4.73 2.34
C ALA A 103 8.23 5.38 3.30
N THR A 104 7.87 6.54 3.85
CA THR A 104 8.73 7.25 4.82
C THR A 104 8.82 6.49 6.13
N LYS A 105 7.71 5.96 6.62
CA LYS A 105 7.67 5.28 7.92
C LYS A 105 8.45 3.97 7.92
N TRP A 106 8.34 3.18 6.87
CA TRP A 106 8.93 1.84 6.80
C TRP A 106 10.02 1.68 5.73
N GLY A 107 10.41 2.77 5.09
CA GLY A 107 11.46 2.72 4.07
C GLY A 107 11.03 1.99 2.81
N GLY A 108 9.87 2.36 2.27
CA GLY A 108 9.31 1.71 1.10
C GLY A 108 9.68 2.37 -0.23
N PHE A 109 9.42 1.65 -1.30
CA PHE A 109 9.57 2.10 -2.67
C PHE A 109 8.20 2.14 -3.35
N ILE A 110 7.81 3.30 -3.84
CA ILE A 110 6.50 3.47 -4.47
C ILE A 110 6.55 3.05 -5.92
N VAL A 111 5.63 2.16 -6.29
CA VAL A 111 5.48 1.69 -7.67
C VAL A 111 4.16 2.24 -8.20
N PRO A 112 4.20 3.29 -9.01
CA PRO A 112 2.98 3.80 -9.61
C PRO A 112 2.47 2.83 -10.66
N SER A 113 1.16 2.59 -10.66
CA SER A 113 0.52 1.94 -11.78
C SER A 113 0.01 3.02 -12.72
N ASP A 114 0.23 2.85 -13.96
CA ASP A 114 -0.30 3.76 -14.96
C ASP A 114 -1.74 3.41 -15.31
#